data_d9b14c855953d07e932944886924dfda
#
_entry.id   d9b14c855953d07e932944886924dfda
#
_cell.length_a   1.000
_cell.length_b   1.000
_cell.length_c   1.000
_cell.angle_alpha   90.00
_cell.angle_beta   90.00
_cell.angle_gamma   90.00
#
_symmetry.space_group_name_H-M   'P 1'
#
loop_
_entity.id
_entity.type
_entity.pdbx_description
1 polymer ?
#
loop_
_entity_poly.entity_id
_entity_poly.type
_entity_poly.pdbx_seq_one_letter_code
_entity_poly.pdbx_strand_id
1 'polypeptide(L)' 'MKMNAGQIVEIIYQDKAEKITQRKIEILGIRAGRIRATCLTTGAPRVFLVASVLSWQHVAEKHHA' A
#
# COMPACT_ATOMS: atom_id res chain seq x y z
N MET A 1 10.61 1.96 -7.83
CA MET A 1 9.43 2.30 -7.02
C MET A 1 9.90 3.05 -5.79
N LYS A 2 9.33 4.21 -5.55
CA LYS A 2 9.83 5.07 -4.49
C LYS A 2 8.93 5.17 -3.28
N MET A 3 8.54 4.05 -2.78
CA MET A 3 7.77 3.99 -1.54
C MET A 3 8.74 3.80 -0.39
N ASN A 4 8.55 4.54 0.66
CA ASN A 4 9.41 4.45 1.84
C ASN A 4 8.56 4.20 3.08
N ALA A 5 9.17 3.59 4.08
CA ALA A 5 8.50 3.35 5.35
C ALA A 5 7.98 4.66 5.92
N GLY A 6 6.80 4.62 6.49
CA GLY A 6 6.15 5.79 7.07
C GLY A 6 5.30 6.58 6.11
N GLN A 7 5.37 6.30 4.83
CA GLN A 7 4.57 7.01 3.84
C GLN A 7 3.20 6.39 3.71
N ILE A 8 2.22 7.21 3.38
CA ILE A 8 0.87 6.74 3.07
C ILE A 8 0.71 6.81 1.58
N VAL A 9 0.35 5.68 0.99
CA VAL A 9 0.15 5.58 -0.45
C VAL A 9 -1.17 4.89 -0.72
N GLU A 10 -1.71 5.17 -1.90
CA GLU A 10 -2.88 4.47 -2.39
C GLU A 10 -2.41 3.55 -3.50
N ILE A 11 -2.73 2.29 -3.39
CA ILE A 11 -2.32 1.31 -4.38
C ILE A 11 -3.53 0.73 -5.09
N ILE A 12 -3.34 0.39 -6.34
CA ILE A 12 -4.26 -0.43 -7.12
C ILE A 12 -3.61 -1.80 -7.19
N TYR A 13 -4.26 -2.77 -6.62
CA TYR A 13 -3.67 -4.07 -6.35
C TYR A 13 -4.51 -5.18 -6.96
N GLN A 14 -3.85 -6.16 -7.57
CA GLN A 14 -4.54 -7.32 -8.13
C GLN A 14 -4.25 -8.52 -7.24
N ASP A 15 -5.29 -9.12 -6.68
CA ASP A 15 -5.11 -10.26 -5.77
C ASP A 15 -5.06 -11.57 -6.57
N LYS A 16 -4.98 -12.69 -5.84
CA LYS A 16 -4.84 -13.99 -6.47
C LYS A 16 -6.03 -14.38 -7.31
N ALA A 17 -7.19 -13.85 -7.01
CA ALA A 17 -8.39 -14.11 -7.79
C ALA A 17 -8.51 -13.14 -8.96
N GLU A 18 -7.45 -12.41 -9.24
CA GLU A 18 -7.41 -11.41 -10.29
C GLU A 18 -8.38 -10.27 -10.08
N LYS A 19 -8.79 -10.09 -8.83
CA LYS A 19 -9.68 -9.01 -8.48
C LYS A 19 -8.86 -7.76 -8.21
N ILE A 20 -9.24 -6.65 -8.80
CA ILE A 20 -8.52 -5.41 -8.64
C ILE A 20 -9.17 -4.61 -7.53
N THR A 21 -8.37 -4.20 -6.57
CA THR A 21 -8.85 -3.42 -5.44
C THR A 21 -7.98 -2.19 -5.25
N GLN A 22 -8.55 -1.19 -4.61
CA GLN A 22 -7.88 0.05 -4.33
C GLN A 22 -7.79 0.19 -2.82
N ARG A 23 -6.60 0.47 -2.31
CA ARG A 23 -6.39 0.53 -0.88
C ARG A 23 -5.44 1.65 -0.51
N LYS A 24 -5.74 2.30 0.61
CA LYS A 24 -4.81 3.23 1.22
C LYS A 24 -4.06 2.50 2.31
N ILE A 25 -2.76 2.59 2.29
CA ILE A 25 -1.91 1.87 3.22
C ILE A 25 -0.82 2.77 3.75
N GLU A 26 -0.39 2.48 4.95
CA GLU A 26 0.79 3.11 5.53
C GLU A 26 1.92 2.10 5.43
N ILE A 27 2.98 2.46 4.75
CA ILE A 27 4.07 1.53 4.50
C ILE A 27 4.91 1.38 5.76
N LEU A 28 5.11 0.14 6.17
CA LEU A 28 5.98 -0.17 7.30
C LEU A 28 7.37 -0.54 6.83
N GLY A 29 7.46 -1.13 5.66
CA GLY A 29 8.75 -1.48 5.07
C GLY A 29 8.56 -2.22 3.77
N ILE A 30 9.59 -2.26 2.96
CA ILE A 30 9.59 -2.98 1.70
C ILE A 30 10.83 -3.85 1.68
N ARG A 31 10.64 -5.15 1.44
CA ARG A 31 11.73 -6.07 1.48
C ARG A 31 11.44 -7.27 0.61
N ALA A 32 12.41 -7.66 -0.19
CA ALA A 32 12.32 -8.87 -1.02
C ALA A 32 11.05 -8.91 -1.86
N GLY A 33 10.68 -7.78 -2.46
CA GLY A 33 9.51 -7.73 -3.32
C GLY A 33 8.19 -7.72 -2.60
N ARG A 34 8.20 -7.48 -1.29
CA ARG A 34 6.98 -7.45 -0.47
C ARG A 34 6.89 -6.13 0.26
N ILE A 35 5.69 -5.58 0.29
CA ILE A 35 5.40 -4.35 1.00
C ILE A 35 4.67 -4.72 2.27
N ARG A 36 5.28 -4.43 3.40
CA ARG A 36 4.61 -4.60 4.69
C ARG A 36 3.94 -3.29 5.01
N ALA A 37 2.67 -3.34 5.32
CA ALA A 37 1.90 -2.12 5.47
C ALA A 37 0.72 -2.34 6.41
N THR A 38 0.16 -1.24 6.87
CA THR A 38 -1.08 -1.25 7.62
C THR A 38 -2.17 -0.75 6.68
N CYS A 39 -3.21 -1.54 6.52
CA CYS A 39 -4.36 -1.12 5.73
C CYS A 39 -5.13 -0.08 6.54
N LEU A 40 -5.25 1.13 6.02
CA LEU A 40 -5.88 2.21 6.79
C LEU A 40 -7.38 2.04 6.91
N THR A 41 -7.98 1.29 6.01
CA THR A 41 -9.42 1.06 6.06
C THR A 41 -9.80 0.15 7.22
N THR A 42 -9.01 -0.90 7.45
CA THR A 42 -9.34 -1.88 8.50
C THR A 42 -8.44 -1.75 9.71
N GLY A 43 -7.31 -1.07 9.58
CA GLY A 43 -6.32 -0.97 10.65
C GLY A 43 -5.48 -2.23 10.82
N ALA A 44 -5.64 -3.21 9.96
CA ALA A 44 -4.95 -4.49 10.09
C ALA A 44 -3.65 -4.48 9.30
N PRO A 45 -2.62 -5.20 9.78
CA PRO A 45 -1.39 -5.32 9.02
C PRO A 45 -1.59 -6.22 7.80
N ARG A 46 -0.91 -5.88 6.72
CA ARG A 46 -1.02 -6.62 5.48
C ARG A 46 0.32 -6.65 4.77
N VAL A 47 0.49 -7.67 3.92
CA VAL A 47 1.66 -7.76 3.06
C VAL A 47 1.15 -7.80 1.63
N PHE A 48 1.71 -6.94 0.79
CA PHE A 48 1.36 -6.90 -0.63
C PHE A 48 2.61 -7.23 -1.45
N LEU A 49 2.42 -7.97 -2.52
CA LEU A 49 3.52 -8.25 -3.43
C LEU A 49 3.71 -7.06 -4.35
N VAL A 50 4.92 -6.58 -4.46
CA VAL A 50 5.22 -5.47 -5.37
C VAL A 50 4.75 -5.80 -6.78
N ALA A 51 4.94 -7.06 -7.20
CA ALA A 51 4.55 -7.48 -8.54
C ALA A 51 3.05 -7.43 -8.79
N SER A 52 2.25 -7.39 -7.73
CA SER A 52 0.80 -7.33 -7.86
C SER A 52 0.25 -5.91 -7.75
N VAL A 53 1.10 -4.94 -7.47
CA VAL A 53 0.70 -3.55 -7.43
C VAL A 53 0.71 -3.02 -8.85
N LEU A 54 -0.46 -2.69 -9.36
CA LEU A 54 -0.59 -2.22 -10.73
C LEU A 54 -0.26 -0.74 -10.85
N SER A 55 -0.55 0.00 -9.80
CA SER A 55 -0.33 1.44 -9.79
C SER A 55 -0.32 1.92 -8.34
N TRP A 56 0.31 3.04 -8.08
CA TRP A 56 0.31 3.60 -6.75
C TRP A 56 0.60 5.09 -6.83
N GLN A 57 0.18 5.80 -5.79
CA GLN A 57 0.48 7.22 -5.68
C GLN A 57 0.52 7.61 -4.21
N HIS A 58 1.29 8.64 -3.91
CA HIS A 58 1.33 9.17 -2.56
C HIS A 58 0.01 9.86 -2.25
N VAL A 59 -0.45 9.71 -1.02
CA VAL A 59 -1.62 10.40 -0.54
C VAL A 59 -1.14 11.62 0.24
N ALA A 60 -1.62 12.77 -0.13
CA ALA A 60 -1.30 13.98 0.59
C ALA A 60 -2.12 14.02 1.87
N GLU A 61 -1.45 13.75 2.97
CA GLU A 61 -2.14 13.74 4.20
C GLU A 61 -2.16 15.07 4.77
N LYS A 62 -3.15 15.76 4.60
CA LYS A 62 -3.19 16.96 5.15
C LYS A 62 -3.80 16.98 6.37
N HIS A 63 -3.65 17.16 7.20
CA HIS A 63 -4.36 17.07 8.32
C HIS A 63 -4.44 18.20 9.05
N HIS A 64 -4.65 18.56 9.06
CA HIS A 64 -4.64 19.20 9.49
C HIS A 64 -4.95 19.35 10.28
N ALA A 65 -4.78 19.42 10.39
CA ALA A 65 -4.86 19.42 10.96
C ALA A 65 -4.99 19.61 11.41
#